data_4afe3fdd01542731ebffdcb666a27c4a
#
_entry.id   4afe3fdd01542731ebffdcb666a27c4a
#
_cell.length_a   1.000
_cell.length_b   1.000
_cell.length_c   1.000
_cell.angle_alpha   90.00
_cell.angle_beta   90.00
_cell.angle_gamma   90.00
#
_symmetry.space_group_name_H-M   'P 1'
#
loop_
_entity.id
_entity.type
_entity.pdbx_description
1 polymer ?
#
loop_
_entity_poly.entity_id
_entity_poly.type
_entity_poly.pdbx_seq_one_letter_code
_entity_poly.pdbx_strand_id
1 'polypeptide(L)'
;LLTSEILKQLLLTFVMNNGHYNLWYFPFQLCSLPMYLLVLYPFFHTEPARNTILGFLSTYNLLGGIAVFFDTSGMHYPLLILTVHSYLWHILLIVTGILSGIFLVQKLSSENCISYTKRNKRQPTRTSSRRLLPSFSRITLLYILFALIAEYLNHILDSFEEINLFYINPDYRMEQIFFVKIGELYGNNSAILVYILATISGAGILYGAWNLMIRFYSSH
;
A
#
# COMPACT_ATOMS: atom_id res chain seq x y z
N LEU A 1 0.40 8.01 12.62
CA LEU A 1 1.42 7.29 11.83
C LEU A 1 2.75 8.05 11.80
N LEU A 2 2.83 9.29 11.26
CA LEU A 2 4.10 10.02 11.12
C LEU A 2 4.83 10.18 12.46
N THR A 3 4.15 10.63 13.50
CA THR A 3 4.73 10.81 14.85
C THR A 3 5.28 9.49 15.42
N SER A 4 4.54 8.41 15.21
CA SER A 4 4.92 7.06 15.65
C SER A 4 6.17 6.57 14.91
N GLU A 5 6.27 6.83 13.61
CA GLU A 5 7.46 6.49 12.83
C GLU A 5 8.69 7.28 13.26
N ILE A 6 8.54 8.61 13.49
CA ILE A 6 9.64 9.44 14.02
C ILE A 6 10.15 8.87 15.35
N LEU A 7 9.25 8.51 16.27
CA LEU A 7 9.65 7.91 17.55
C LEU A 7 10.39 6.58 17.36
N LYS A 8 9.91 5.73 16.44
CA LYS A 8 10.59 4.46 16.09
C LYS A 8 12.00 4.73 15.58
N GLN A 9 12.19 5.69 14.66
CA GLN A 9 13.49 6.03 14.10
C GLN A 9 14.46 6.57 15.18
N LEU A 10 13.96 7.38 16.12
CA LEU A 10 14.75 7.84 17.26
C LEU A 10 15.20 6.69 18.18
N LEU A 11 14.29 5.75 18.49
CA LEU A 11 14.62 4.58 19.31
C LEU A 11 15.63 3.67 18.60
N LEU A 12 15.46 3.42 17.30
CA LEU A 12 16.39 2.63 16.50
C LEU A 12 17.79 3.27 16.49
N THR A 13 17.85 4.58 16.23
CA THR A 13 19.12 5.30 16.11
C THR A 13 19.84 5.41 17.46
N PHE A 14 19.17 5.92 18.49
CA PHE A 14 19.84 6.31 19.72
C PHE A 14 19.90 5.19 20.76
N VAL A 15 18.91 4.29 20.78
CA VAL A 15 18.85 3.23 21.80
C VAL A 15 19.44 1.92 21.27
N MET A 16 19.17 1.55 20.01
CA MET A 16 19.67 0.29 19.46
C MET A 16 21.02 0.43 18.77
N ASN A 17 21.26 1.52 18.06
CA ASN A 17 22.44 1.67 17.20
C ASN A 17 23.43 2.74 17.71
N ASN A 18 23.42 3.08 19.02
CA ASN A 18 24.38 3.98 19.68
C ASN A 18 24.58 5.33 18.94
N GLY A 19 23.53 5.89 18.39
CA GLY A 19 23.54 7.17 17.67
C GLY A 19 23.85 7.07 16.18
N HIS A 20 24.08 5.87 15.63
CA HIS A 20 24.26 5.67 14.19
C HIS A 20 22.91 5.32 13.54
N TYR A 21 22.54 6.08 12.50
CA TYR A 21 21.36 5.76 11.71
C TYR A 21 21.66 4.57 10.83
N ASN A 22 20.76 3.57 10.81
CA ASN A 22 20.90 2.39 9.97
C ASN A 22 19.89 2.47 8.81
N LEU A 23 20.42 2.52 7.58
CA LEU A 23 19.63 2.66 6.35
C LEU A 23 18.66 1.50 6.11
N TRP A 24 18.92 0.31 6.66
CA TRP A 24 17.97 -0.82 6.61
C TRP A 24 16.57 -0.44 7.11
N TYR A 25 16.49 0.44 8.10
CA TYR A 25 15.23 0.90 8.68
C TYR A 25 14.66 2.16 8.01
N PHE A 26 15.22 2.57 6.87
CA PHE A 26 14.71 3.73 6.16
C PHE A 26 13.22 3.57 5.84
N PRO A 27 12.34 4.52 6.22
CA PRO A 27 10.90 4.34 6.19
C PRO A 27 10.30 4.50 4.80
N PHE A 28 10.79 3.73 3.83
CA PHE A 28 10.28 3.72 2.46
C PHE A 28 9.96 2.30 1.97
N GLN A 29 9.38 1.48 2.83
CA GLN A 29 8.77 0.21 2.45
C GLN A 29 7.31 0.43 2.01
N LEU A 30 6.71 -0.54 1.34
CA LEU A 30 5.29 -0.47 0.94
C LEU A 30 4.37 -0.14 2.13
N CYS A 31 4.66 -0.68 3.31
CA CYS A 31 3.93 -0.41 4.55
C CYS A 31 4.17 1.01 5.13
N SER A 32 5.19 1.72 4.68
CA SER A 32 5.47 3.10 5.12
C SER A 32 4.77 4.15 4.24
N LEU A 33 4.44 3.82 2.99
CA LEU A 33 3.83 4.75 2.04
C LEU A 33 2.52 5.39 2.52
N PRO A 34 1.63 4.66 3.22
CA PRO A 34 0.38 5.25 3.71
C PRO A 34 0.59 6.46 4.61
N MET A 35 1.67 6.49 5.38
CA MET A 35 2.04 7.63 6.20
C MET A 35 2.23 8.89 5.36
N TYR A 36 3.01 8.80 4.28
CA TYR A 36 3.26 9.92 3.36
C TYR A 36 1.99 10.31 2.60
N LEU A 37 1.26 9.32 2.08
CA LEU A 37 0.05 9.57 1.31
C LEU A 37 -1.04 10.23 2.14
N LEU A 38 -1.20 9.88 3.42
CA LEU A 38 -2.17 10.49 4.32
C LEU A 38 -1.78 11.93 4.68
N VAL A 39 -0.48 12.21 4.89
CA VAL A 39 0.01 13.58 5.13
C VAL A 39 -0.19 14.46 3.91
N LEU A 40 0.05 13.91 2.71
CA LEU A 40 -0.09 14.63 1.45
C LEU A 40 -1.54 14.76 0.97
N TYR A 41 -2.44 13.88 1.42
CA TYR A 41 -3.83 13.82 0.96
C TYR A 41 -4.58 15.16 1.01
N PRO A 42 -4.47 16.02 2.05
CA PRO A 42 -5.15 17.30 2.10
C PRO A 42 -4.69 18.29 1.02
N PHE A 43 -3.46 18.15 0.53
CA PHE A 43 -2.88 19.05 -0.48
C PHE A 43 -3.30 18.70 -1.92
N PHE A 44 -3.88 17.53 -2.14
CA PHE A 44 -4.45 17.17 -3.43
C PHE A 44 -5.85 17.74 -3.58
N HIS A 45 -6.03 18.70 -4.49
CA HIS A 45 -7.31 19.38 -4.71
C HIS A 45 -8.19 18.71 -5.77
N THR A 46 -7.64 17.81 -6.60
CA THR A 46 -8.38 17.14 -7.66
C THR A 46 -8.98 15.82 -7.17
N GLU A 47 -10.26 15.63 -7.43
CA GLU A 47 -10.98 14.40 -7.09
C GLU A 47 -10.31 13.12 -7.65
N PRO A 48 -9.84 13.09 -8.92
CA PRO A 48 -9.15 11.90 -9.41
C PRO A 48 -7.89 11.52 -8.63
N ALA A 49 -7.09 12.49 -8.19
CA ALA A 49 -5.89 12.24 -7.41
C ALA A 49 -6.26 11.72 -6.00
N ARG A 50 -7.20 12.38 -5.31
CA ARG A 50 -7.69 11.95 -3.99
C ARG A 50 -8.26 10.54 -4.02
N ASN A 51 -9.10 10.23 -5.02
CA ASN A 51 -9.69 8.91 -5.17
C ASN A 51 -8.62 7.85 -5.51
N THR A 52 -7.56 8.19 -6.26
CA THR A 52 -6.43 7.29 -6.55
C THR A 52 -5.66 6.95 -5.28
N ILE A 53 -5.40 7.94 -4.40
CA ILE A 53 -4.75 7.71 -3.11
C ILE A 53 -5.61 6.79 -2.23
N LEU A 54 -6.92 7.06 -2.10
CA LEU A 54 -7.82 6.20 -1.34
C LEU A 54 -7.91 4.79 -1.94
N GLY A 55 -7.91 4.69 -3.28
CA GLY A 55 -7.83 3.41 -3.99
C GLY A 55 -6.54 2.65 -3.68
N PHE A 56 -5.40 3.32 -3.62
CA PHE A 56 -4.12 2.72 -3.22
C PHE A 56 -4.17 2.23 -1.76
N LEU A 57 -4.69 3.05 -0.86
CA LEU A 57 -4.83 2.69 0.56
C LEU A 57 -5.76 1.48 0.75
N SER A 58 -6.85 1.41 0.02
CA SER A 58 -7.81 0.30 0.12
C SER A 58 -7.38 -0.99 -0.60
N THR A 59 -6.30 -0.96 -1.39
CA THR A 59 -5.80 -2.12 -2.12
C THR A 59 -4.38 -2.48 -1.69
N TYR A 60 -3.36 -1.80 -2.18
CA TYR A 60 -1.94 -2.10 -1.91
C TYR A 60 -1.57 -1.99 -0.43
N ASN A 61 -2.01 -0.92 0.26
CA ASN A 61 -1.76 -0.79 1.68
C ASN A 61 -2.49 -1.86 2.49
N LEU A 62 -3.77 -2.11 2.19
CA LEU A 62 -4.55 -3.15 2.87
C LEU A 62 -3.91 -4.53 2.67
N LEU A 63 -3.47 -4.84 1.45
CA LEU A 63 -2.76 -6.07 1.14
C LEU A 63 -1.47 -6.20 1.97
N GLY A 64 -0.64 -5.16 1.97
CA GLY A 64 0.62 -5.15 2.74
C GLY A 64 0.40 -5.29 4.24
N GLY A 65 -0.63 -4.60 4.77
CA GLY A 65 -1.02 -4.72 6.17
C GLY A 65 -1.45 -6.13 6.57
N ILE A 66 -2.16 -6.85 5.69
CA ILE A 66 -2.58 -8.24 5.92
C ILE A 66 -1.42 -9.23 5.69
N ALA A 67 -0.65 -9.03 4.61
CA ALA A 67 0.36 -9.98 4.17
C ALA A 67 1.44 -10.25 5.23
N VAL A 68 1.81 -9.24 6.02
CA VAL A 68 2.84 -9.37 7.05
C VAL A 68 2.45 -10.36 8.16
N PHE A 69 1.16 -10.63 8.38
CA PHE A 69 0.71 -11.59 9.39
C PHE A 69 0.86 -13.05 8.94
N PHE A 70 1.19 -13.31 7.67
CA PHE A 70 1.57 -14.64 7.19
C PHE A 70 3.04 -14.96 7.48
N ASP A 71 3.88 -13.92 7.62
CA ASP A 71 5.26 -14.04 8.06
C ASP A 71 5.61 -12.84 8.94
N THR A 72 5.64 -13.09 10.24
CA THR A 72 5.87 -12.05 11.25
C THR A 72 7.35 -11.87 11.62
N SER A 73 8.26 -12.61 10.97
CA SER A 73 9.70 -12.58 11.30
C SER A 73 10.28 -11.17 11.29
N GLY A 74 9.94 -10.37 10.26
CA GLY A 74 10.36 -8.97 10.13
C GLY A 74 9.72 -7.98 11.12
N MET A 75 8.76 -8.42 11.96
CA MET A 75 8.14 -7.56 12.98
C MET A 75 8.80 -7.66 14.36
N HIS A 76 9.74 -8.58 14.55
CA HIS A 76 10.37 -8.81 15.84
C HIS A 76 11.65 -7.97 15.97
N TYR A 77 11.74 -7.26 17.07
CA TYR A 77 12.88 -6.43 17.44
C TYR A 77 13.41 -6.85 18.81
N PRO A 78 14.71 -6.64 19.10
CA PRO A 78 15.25 -6.88 20.45
C PRO A 78 14.54 -6.06 21.53
N LEU A 79 14.05 -4.86 21.20
CA LEU A 79 13.24 -4.03 22.10
C LEU A 79 11.76 -4.36 21.95
N LEU A 80 11.11 -4.82 23.01
CA LEU A 80 9.70 -5.17 23.03
C LEU A 80 8.80 -4.02 22.51
N ILE A 81 9.12 -2.77 22.87
CA ILE A 81 8.34 -1.60 22.43
C ILE A 81 8.32 -1.44 20.90
N LEU A 82 9.41 -1.78 20.21
CA LEU A 82 9.49 -1.74 18.74
C LEU A 82 8.71 -2.90 18.12
N THR A 83 8.73 -4.07 18.73
CA THR A 83 7.90 -5.21 18.33
C THR A 83 6.42 -4.83 18.44
N VAL A 84 5.97 -4.33 19.59
CA VAL A 84 4.59 -3.87 19.79
C VAL A 84 4.22 -2.78 18.78
N HIS A 85 5.12 -1.81 18.56
CA HIS A 85 4.92 -0.76 17.54
C HIS A 85 4.71 -1.38 16.16
N SER A 86 5.50 -2.37 15.76
CA SER A 86 5.40 -3.01 14.44
C SER A 86 4.04 -3.70 14.25
N TYR A 87 3.55 -4.44 15.24
CA TYR A 87 2.22 -5.05 15.20
C TYR A 87 1.10 -4.00 15.12
N LEU A 88 1.14 -2.98 15.99
CA LEU A 88 0.17 -1.91 15.99
C LEU A 88 0.19 -1.13 14.66
N TRP A 89 1.36 -0.90 14.10
CA TRP A 89 1.52 -0.26 12.79
C TRP A 89 0.74 -1.01 11.70
N HIS A 90 0.93 -2.32 11.57
CA HIS A 90 0.27 -3.10 10.54
C HIS A 90 -1.24 -3.25 10.78
N ILE A 91 -1.69 -3.31 12.04
CA ILE A 91 -3.11 -3.23 12.36
C ILE A 91 -3.70 -1.88 11.91
N LEU A 92 -3.00 -0.76 12.15
CA LEU A 92 -3.43 0.56 11.69
C LEU A 92 -3.46 0.65 10.16
N LEU A 93 -2.55 -0.01 9.45
CA LEU A 93 -2.59 -0.09 7.97
C LEU A 93 -3.86 -0.81 7.49
N ILE A 94 -4.23 -1.92 8.12
CA ILE A 94 -5.47 -2.65 7.81
C ILE A 94 -6.69 -1.76 8.06
N VAL A 95 -6.78 -1.13 9.23
CA VAL A 95 -7.88 -0.22 9.58
C VAL A 95 -7.98 0.92 8.57
N THR A 96 -6.86 1.56 8.25
CA THR A 96 -6.79 2.67 7.28
C THR A 96 -7.23 2.21 5.89
N GLY A 97 -6.81 1.01 5.46
CA GLY A 97 -7.20 0.44 4.18
C GLY A 97 -8.70 0.16 4.09
N ILE A 98 -9.27 -0.45 5.13
CA ILE A 98 -10.71 -0.72 5.22
C ILE A 98 -11.52 0.59 5.24
N LEU A 99 -11.14 1.56 6.07
CA LEU A 99 -11.83 2.85 6.13
C LEU A 99 -11.78 3.61 4.80
N SER A 100 -10.64 3.58 4.11
CA SER A 100 -10.49 4.18 2.78
C SER A 100 -11.41 3.52 1.75
N GLY A 101 -11.53 2.19 1.79
CA GLY A 101 -12.44 1.43 0.92
C GLY A 101 -13.91 1.74 1.21
N ILE A 102 -14.33 1.73 2.48
CA ILE A 102 -15.69 2.07 2.90
C ILE A 102 -16.06 3.49 2.47
N PHE A 103 -15.15 4.45 2.69
CA PHE A 103 -15.37 5.85 2.28
C PHE A 103 -15.58 5.97 0.76
N LEU A 104 -14.76 5.28 -0.04
CA LEU A 104 -14.92 5.26 -1.51
C LEU A 104 -16.24 4.61 -1.92
N VAL A 105 -16.63 3.49 -1.29
CA VAL A 105 -17.92 2.82 -1.57
C VAL A 105 -19.08 3.77 -1.30
N GLN A 106 -19.12 4.42 -0.14
CA GLN A 106 -20.19 5.35 0.23
C GLN A 106 -20.24 6.56 -0.72
N LYS A 107 -19.08 7.18 -0.99
CA LYS A 107 -18.97 8.33 -1.89
C LYS A 107 -19.48 8.00 -3.30
N LEU A 108 -18.98 6.94 -3.92
CA LEU A 108 -19.28 6.57 -5.29
C LEU A 108 -20.72 6.05 -5.44
N SER A 109 -21.24 5.35 -4.43
CA SER A 109 -22.62 4.88 -4.42
C SER A 109 -23.62 6.05 -4.34
N SER A 110 -23.36 7.05 -3.49
CA SER A 110 -24.19 8.23 -3.40
C SER A 110 -24.15 9.06 -4.69
N GLU A 111 -23.00 9.22 -5.33
CA GLU A 111 -22.89 9.88 -6.63
C GLU A 111 -23.65 9.13 -7.74
N ASN A 112 -23.63 7.81 -7.73
CA ASN A 112 -24.41 6.97 -8.64
C ASN A 112 -25.91 7.16 -8.45
N CYS A 113 -26.38 7.19 -7.20
CA CYS A 113 -27.78 7.41 -6.85
C CYS A 113 -28.29 8.80 -7.30
N ILE A 114 -27.51 9.86 -7.02
CA ILE A 114 -27.86 11.24 -7.45
C ILE A 114 -27.91 11.35 -8.96
N SER A 115 -26.97 10.73 -9.66
CA SER A 115 -26.90 10.72 -11.12
C SER A 115 -28.11 10.01 -11.73
N TYR A 116 -28.58 8.92 -11.14
CA TYR A 116 -29.78 8.19 -11.54
C TYR A 116 -31.04 9.04 -11.36
N THR A 117 -31.22 9.69 -10.22
CA THR A 117 -32.40 10.50 -9.89
C THR A 117 -32.53 11.75 -10.79
N LYS A 118 -31.43 12.46 -11.06
CA LYS A 118 -31.41 13.62 -11.96
C LYS A 118 -31.79 13.27 -13.41
N ARG A 119 -31.44 12.05 -13.84
CA ARG A 119 -31.63 11.57 -15.18
C ARG A 119 -33.05 11.09 -15.45
N ASN A 120 -33.67 10.39 -14.49
CA ASN A 120 -35.05 9.92 -14.61
C ASN A 120 -36.04 11.08 -14.85
N LYS A 121 -35.64 12.33 -14.51
CA LYS A 121 -36.38 13.55 -14.77
C LYS A 121 -36.18 14.14 -16.19
N ARG A 122 -35.15 13.69 -16.95
CA ARG A 122 -34.78 14.36 -18.23
C ARG A 122 -34.81 13.50 -19.49
N GLN A 123 -34.59 12.21 -19.47
CA GLN A 123 -34.75 11.27 -20.64
C GLN A 123 -34.48 9.80 -20.25
N PRO A 124 -35.25 8.81 -20.78
CA PRO A 124 -35.14 7.40 -20.32
C PRO A 124 -34.15 6.51 -21.09
N THR A 125 -33.37 6.99 -22.06
CA THR A 125 -32.76 6.12 -23.09
C THR A 125 -31.23 6.04 -23.16
N ARG A 126 -30.46 6.38 -22.14
CA ARG A 126 -29.00 6.18 -22.22
C ARG A 126 -28.46 5.50 -20.97
N THR A 127 -27.87 4.32 -21.15
CA THR A 127 -27.23 3.52 -20.09
C THR A 127 -26.31 4.37 -19.22
N SER A 128 -26.66 4.56 -17.94
CA SER A 128 -25.81 5.28 -17.01
C SER A 128 -24.59 4.43 -16.69
N SER A 129 -23.41 4.83 -17.12
CA SER A 129 -22.17 4.21 -16.68
C SER A 129 -22.05 4.44 -15.17
N ARG A 130 -22.14 3.37 -14.38
CA ARG A 130 -21.93 3.44 -12.92
C ARG A 130 -20.49 3.88 -12.65
N ARG A 131 -20.31 4.82 -11.73
CA ARG A 131 -18.99 5.18 -11.26
C ARG A 131 -18.46 4.04 -10.38
N LEU A 132 -17.32 3.52 -10.76
CA LEU A 132 -16.55 2.51 -10.05
C LEU A 132 -15.34 3.17 -9.38
N LEU A 133 -14.56 2.40 -8.65
CA LEU A 133 -13.25 2.85 -8.16
C LEU A 133 -12.43 3.50 -9.29
N PRO A 134 -11.49 4.40 -8.98
CA PRO A 134 -10.54 4.90 -9.95
C PRO A 134 -9.89 3.71 -10.67
N SER A 135 -9.56 3.90 -11.94
CA SER A 135 -8.99 2.81 -12.77
C SER A 135 -7.87 2.08 -12.02
N PHE A 136 -7.92 0.76 -12.00
CA PHE A 136 -6.88 -0.07 -11.39
C PHE A 136 -5.49 0.25 -11.95
N SER A 137 -5.41 0.58 -13.24
CA SER A 137 -4.14 0.99 -13.86
C SER A 137 -3.55 2.27 -13.24
N ARG A 138 -4.38 3.24 -12.83
CA ARG A 138 -3.87 4.45 -12.14
C ARG A 138 -3.34 4.14 -10.75
N ILE A 139 -4.04 3.27 -10.02
CA ILE A 139 -3.62 2.83 -8.68
C ILE A 139 -2.31 2.03 -8.79
N THR A 140 -2.22 1.12 -9.76
CA THR A 140 -1.02 0.32 -10.04
C THR A 140 0.13 1.18 -10.55
N LEU A 141 -0.13 2.20 -11.36
CA LEU A 141 0.89 3.15 -11.80
C LEU A 141 1.51 3.88 -10.60
N LEU A 142 0.72 4.25 -9.61
CA LEU A 142 1.22 4.83 -8.36
C LEU A 142 2.13 3.85 -7.59
N TYR A 143 1.75 2.56 -7.52
CA TYR A 143 2.59 1.50 -6.94
C TYR A 143 3.91 1.36 -7.69
N ILE A 144 3.87 1.28 -9.03
CA ILE A 144 5.07 1.16 -9.87
C ILE A 144 5.96 2.38 -9.71
N LEU A 145 5.41 3.59 -9.64
CA LEU A 145 6.18 4.80 -9.39
C LEU A 145 6.96 4.71 -8.07
N PHE A 146 6.32 4.28 -6.99
CA PHE A 146 7.00 4.09 -5.70
C PHE A 146 8.03 2.95 -5.75
N ALA A 147 7.75 1.87 -6.46
CA ALA A 147 8.71 0.79 -6.65
C ALA A 147 9.97 1.26 -7.42
N LEU A 148 9.79 2.07 -8.46
CA LEU A 148 10.91 2.67 -9.19
C LEU A 148 11.73 3.65 -8.32
N ILE A 149 11.06 4.42 -7.47
CA ILE A 149 11.76 5.29 -6.50
C ILE A 149 12.53 4.43 -5.49
N ALA A 150 11.93 3.34 -4.99
CA ALA A 150 12.58 2.42 -4.07
C ALA A 150 13.83 1.78 -4.72
N GLU A 151 13.73 1.33 -5.96
CA GLU A 151 14.86 0.75 -6.71
C GLU A 151 15.97 1.77 -6.92
N TYR A 152 15.62 3.00 -7.28
CA TYR A 152 16.58 4.09 -7.42
C TYR A 152 17.30 4.39 -6.10
N LEU A 153 16.56 4.41 -4.98
CA LEU A 153 17.14 4.59 -3.65
C LEU A 153 18.00 3.41 -3.23
N ASN A 154 17.58 2.16 -3.50
CA ASN A 154 18.39 0.97 -3.29
C ASN A 154 19.74 1.12 -3.99
N HIS A 155 19.73 1.45 -5.28
CA HIS A 155 20.95 1.58 -6.09
C HIS A 155 21.91 2.67 -5.57
N ILE A 156 21.40 3.81 -5.09
CA ILE A 156 22.25 4.90 -4.58
C ILE A 156 22.75 4.61 -3.16
N LEU A 157 21.88 4.14 -2.29
CA LEU A 157 22.15 4.01 -0.85
C LEU A 157 22.92 2.74 -0.52
N ASP A 158 22.82 1.70 -1.35
CA ASP A 158 23.53 0.43 -1.17
C ASP A 158 25.07 0.59 -1.10
N SER A 159 25.61 1.65 -1.73
CA SER A 159 27.02 1.99 -1.64
C SER A 159 27.46 2.48 -0.25
N PHE A 160 26.54 2.87 0.61
CA PHE A 160 26.80 3.37 1.97
C PHE A 160 26.52 2.31 3.05
N GLU A 161 25.38 1.63 2.96
CA GLU A 161 24.95 0.59 3.90
C GLU A 161 23.96 -0.35 3.20
N GLU A 162 23.80 -1.55 3.75
CA GLU A 162 22.79 -2.52 3.31
C GLU A 162 21.39 -1.90 3.34
N ILE A 163 20.69 -1.98 2.21
CA ILE A 163 19.33 -1.46 2.05
C ILE A 163 18.53 -2.33 1.08
N ASN A 164 17.30 -2.67 1.43
CA ASN A 164 16.39 -3.43 0.58
C ASN A 164 14.97 -2.87 0.68
N LEU A 165 14.75 -1.73 0.04
CA LEU A 165 13.44 -1.10 -0.04
C LEU A 165 12.52 -1.91 -0.95
N PHE A 166 11.26 -2.08 -0.53
CA PHE A 166 10.25 -2.87 -1.23
C PHE A 166 10.61 -4.35 -1.44
N TYR A 167 11.71 -4.82 -0.87
CA TYR A 167 12.26 -6.16 -1.11
C TYR A 167 12.57 -6.43 -2.59
N ILE A 168 12.99 -5.41 -3.33
CA ILE A 168 13.28 -5.49 -4.77
C ILE A 168 14.74 -5.22 -5.13
N ASN A 169 15.63 -4.99 -4.14
CA ASN A 169 17.05 -4.85 -4.41
C ASN A 169 17.61 -6.21 -4.91
N PRO A 170 18.14 -6.27 -6.16
CA PRO A 170 18.64 -7.53 -6.73
C PRO A 170 19.88 -8.08 -6.02
N ASP A 171 20.65 -7.23 -5.31
CA ASP A 171 21.86 -7.62 -4.60
C ASP A 171 21.55 -8.33 -3.26
N TYR A 172 20.28 -8.26 -2.81
CA TYR A 172 19.82 -8.95 -1.60
C TYR A 172 18.93 -10.13 -1.94
N ARG A 173 19.24 -11.28 -1.32
CA ARG A 173 18.41 -12.47 -1.47
C ARG A 173 16.99 -12.21 -0.97
N MET A 174 16.01 -12.65 -1.77
CA MET A 174 14.62 -12.65 -1.38
C MET A 174 14.41 -13.52 -0.14
N GLU A 175 13.87 -12.95 0.94
CA GLU A 175 13.66 -13.63 2.22
C GLU A 175 12.18 -13.94 2.50
N GLN A 176 11.24 -13.32 1.78
CA GLN A 176 9.80 -13.54 1.97
C GLN A 176 9.43 -14.99 1.70
N ILE A 177 8.82 -15.62 2.69
CA ILE A 177 8.61 -17.07 2.83
C ILE A 177 8.08 -17.77 1.56
N PHE A 178 7.20 -17.12 0.79
CA PHE A 178 6.63 -17.70 -0.43
C PHE A 178 7.56 -17.56 -1.64
N PHE A 179 8.52 -16.65 -1.63
CA PHE A 179 9.36 -16.29 -2.78
C PHE A 179 10.79 -16.81 -2.66
N VAL A 180 11.24 -17.19 -1.48
CA VAL A 180 12.58 -17.79 -1.23
C VAL A 180 12.85 -18.94 -2.18
N LYS A 181 11.93 -19.90 -2.29
CA LYS A 181 12.09 -21.08 -3.16
C LYS A 181 12.20 -20.70 -4.63
N ILE A 182 11.50 -19.65 -5.07
CA ILE A 182 11.59 -19.17 -6.44
C ILE A 182 12.98 -18.59 -6.69
N GLY A 183 13.51 -17.83 -5.72
CA GLY A 183 14.86 -17.27 -5.76
C GLY A 183 15.94 -18.36 -5.82
N GLU A 184 15.77 -19.45 -5.07
CA GLU A 184 16.68 -20.59 -5.08
C GLU A 184 16.68 -21.37 -6.40
N LEU A 185 15.52 -21.52 -7.02
CA LEU A 185 15.36 -22.33 -8.24
C LEU A 185 15.64 -21.53 -9.52
N TYR A 186 15.23 -20.26 -9.57
CA TYR A 186 15.21 -19.46 -10.80
C TYR A 186 16.00 -18.16 -10.70
N GLY A 187 16.68 -17.91 -9.58
CA GLY A 187 17.45 -16.71 -9.32
C GLY A 187 16.64 -15.56 -8.69
N ASN A 188 17.35 -14.66 -7.99
CA ASN A 188 16.75 -13.60 -7.19
C ASN A 188 15.86 -12.64 -8.02
N ASN A 189 16.29 -12.26 -9.22
CA ASN A 189 15.52 -11.39 -10.11
C ASN A 189 14.16 -12.00 -10.48
N SER A 190 14.10 -13.33 -10.66
CA SER A 190 12.84 -14.04 -10.92
C SER A 190 11.92 -13.99 -9.71
N ALA A 191 12.45 -14.14 -8.48
CA ALA A 191 11.69 -14.01 -7.26
C ALA A 191 11.13 -12.60 -7.09
N ILE A 192 11.94 -11.57 -7.34
CA ILE A 192 11.51 -10.16 -7.31
C ILE A 192 10.36 -9.91 -8.30
N LEU A 193 10.52 -10.37 -9.54
CA LEU A 193 9.47 -10.23 -10.56
C LEU A 193 8.16 -10.89 -10.13
N VAL A 194 8.23 -12.14 -9.65
CA VAL A 194 7.04 -12.87 -9.18
C VAL A 194 6.43 -12.18 -7.95
N TYR A 195 7.24 -11.65 -7.04
CA TYR A 195 6.77 -10.87 -5.90
C TYR A 195 5.99 -9.61 -6.33
N ILE A 196 6.52 -8.84 -7.28
CA ILE A 196 5.83 -7.66 -7.82
C ILE A 196 4.49 -8.05 -8.48
N LEU A 197 4.49 -9.11 -9.32
CA LEU A 197 3.28 -9.60 -9.98
C LEU A 197 2.26 -10.14 -8.98
N ALA A 198 2.68 -10.85 -7.94
CA ALA A 198 1.82 -11.33 -6.86
C ALA A 198 1.20 -10.16 -6.08
N THR A 199 1.97 -9.12 -5.78
CA THR A 199 1.49 -7.90 -5.12
C THR A 199 0.43 -7.19 -5.97
N ILE A 200 0.67 -7.03 -7.27
CA ILE A 200 -0.31 -6.43 -8.20
C ILE A 200 -1.58 -7.29 -8.28
N SER A 201 -1.44 -8.61 -8.36
CA SER A 201 -2.56 -9.55 -8.43
C SER A 201 -3.40 -9.52 -7.15
N GLY A 202 -2.77 -9.53 -5.98
CA GLY A 202 -3.45 -9.44 -4.70
C GLY A 202 -4.21 -8.11 -4.53
N ALA A 203 -3.59 -7.00 -4.91
CA ALA A 203 -4.26 -5.70 -4.95
C ALA A 203 -5.43 -5.68 -5.94
N GLY A 204 -5.31 -6.38 -7.08
CA GLY A 204 -6.39 -6.55 -8.07
C GLY A 204 -7.60 -7.31 -7.51
N ILE A 205 -7.38 -8.34 -6.69
CA ILE A 205 -8.46 -9.06 -6.00
C ILE A 205 -9.22 -8.13 -5.05
N LEU A 206 -8.51 -7.37 -4.21
CA LEU A 206 -9.13 -6.38 -3.32
C LEU A 206 -9.88 -5.29 -4.09
N TYR A 207 -9.30 -4.82 -5.19
CA TYR A 207 -9.96 -3.87 -6.09
C TYR A 207 -11.28 -4.42 -6.65
N GLY A 208 -11.29 -5.68 -7.08
CA GLY A 208 -12.49 -6.38 -7.53
C GLY A 208 -13.56 -6.46 -6.44
N ALA A 209 -13.17 -6.83 -5.21
CA ALA A 209 -14.06 -6.93 -4.06
C ALA A 209 -14.72 -5.56 -3.74
N TRP A 210 -13.97 -4.47 -3.71
CA TRP A 210 -14.51 -3.13 -3.49
C TRP A 210 -15.48 -2.69 -4.60
N ASN A 211 -15.18 -2.98 -5.86
CA ASN A 211 -16.10 -2.67 -6.97
C ASN A 211 -17.39 -3.50 -6.90
N LEU A 212 -17.33 -4.74 -6.45
CA LEU A 212 -18.54 -5.52 -6.19
C LEU A 212 -19.39 -4.87 -5.08
N MET A 213 -18.79 -4.43 -4.00
CA MET A 213 -19.51 -3.71 -2.94
C MET A 213 -20.19 -2.44 -3.47
N ILE A 214 -19.51 -1.61 -4.28
CA ILE A 214 -20.11 -0.42 -4.90
C ILE A 214 -21.34 -0.80 -5.72
N ARG A 215 -21.26 -1.89 -6.49
CA ARG A 215 -22.38 -2.36 -7.31
C ARG A 215 -23.60 -2.76 -6.46
N PHE A 216 -23.35 -3.50 -5.37
CA PHE A 216 -24.43 -3.90 -4.44
C PHE A 216 -25.08 -2.70 -3.77
N TYR A 217 -24.30 -1.78 -3.21
CA TYR A 217 -24.83 -0.57 -2.55
C TYR A 217 -25.52 0.41 -3.49
N SER A 218 -25.18 0.42 -4.79
CA SER A 218 -25.82 1.29 -5.79
C SER A 218 -27.10 0.69 -6.37
N SER A 219 -27.45 -0.54 -6.05
CA SER A 219 -28.66 -1.22 -6.53
C SER A 219 -29.82 -1.22 -5.53
N HIS A 220 -29.56 -0.80 -4.32
CA HIS A 220 -30.53 -0.54 -3.25
C HIS A 220 -30.66 0.94 -2.96
#